data_d2f414867e1346e46d1b1404c424b20d
#
_entry.id   d2f414867e1346e46d1b1404c424b20d
#
_cell.length_a   1.000
_cell.length_b   1.000
_cell.length_c   1.000
_cell.angle_alpha   90.00
_cell.angle_beta   90.00
_cell.angle_gamma   90.00
#
_symmetry.space_group_name_H-M   'P 1'
#
loop_
_entity.id
_entity.type
_entity.pdbx_description
1 polymer ?
#
loop_
_entity_poly.entity_id
_entity_poly.type
_entity_poly.pdbx_seq_one_letter_code
_entity_poly.pdbx_strand_id
1 'polypeptide(L)'
;MAQENYSLSLEEAQQLAIERNRTLQNSALDIRAAHASKWAAIANMLPQVNATADYSNYCGYVMDFSGMKIAMPPYVDFGVNTSVTFGGALVVSVKIQEIAQKMSDISFQQSELQLSEQVKTLYFSALISQEVVSLLNANLESINRLHEMTLKSVEVGVAEQTAADQIMVQAATLS
;
A
#
# COMPACT_ATOMS: atom_id res chain seq x y z
N MET A 1 15.69 -1.05 -24.26
CA MET A 1 15.80 -0.95 -22.80
C MET A 1 16.65 -2.10 -22.34
N ALA A 2 17.81 -1.86 -21.73
CA ALA A 2 18.66 -2.94 -21.21
C ALA A 2 17.92 -3.62 -20.06
N GLN A 3 17.65 -4.92 -20.17
CA GLN A 3 17.23 -5.75 -19.05
C GLN A 3 18.44 -5.88 -18.12
N GLU A 4 18.44 -5.14 -17.03
CA GLU A 4 19.36 -5.41 -15.94
C GLU A 4 18.96 -6.76 -15.32
N ASN A 5 19.81 -7.76 -15.53
CA ASN A 5 19.66 -9.07 -14.90
C ASN A 5 19.97 -8.91 -13.40
N TYR A 6 18.95 -8.70 -12.59
CA TYR A 6 19.08 -8.75 -11.14
C TYR A 6 19.02 -10.20 -10.68
N SER A 7 20.15 -10.74 -10.22
CA SER A 7 20.13 -11.99 -9.45
C SER A 7 19.90 -11.62 -7.97
N LEU A 8 18.66 -11.56 -7.56
CA LEU A 8 18.27 -11.28 -6.17
C LEU A 8 18.12 -12.58 -5.41
N SER A 9 18.67 -12.66 -4.21
CA SER A 9 18.30 -13.68 -3.24
C SER A 9 16.88 -13.45 -2.72
N LEU A 10 16.26 -14.48 -2.13
CA LEU A 10 14.93 -14.35 -1.54
C LEU A 10 14.88 -13.24 -0.48
N GLU A 11 15.91 -13.17 0.38
CA GLU A 11 16.00 -12.16 1.45
C GLU A 11 16.11 -10.74 0.89
N GLU A 12 16.95 -10.54 -0.12
CA GLU A 12 17.06 -9.23 -0.80
C GLU A 12 15.76 -8.83 -1.48
N ALA A 13 15.05 -9.78 -2.11
CA ALA A 13 13.76 -9.52 -2.74
C ALA A 13 12.70 -9.11 -1.71
N GLN A 14 12.67 -9.78 -0.55
CA GLN A 14 11.75 -9.44 0.55
C GLN A 14 12.08 -8.06 1.12
N GLN A 15 13.34 -7.76 1.40
CA GLN A 15 13.76 -6.48 1.93
C GLN A 15 13.45 -5.33 0.97
N LEU A 16 13.74 -5.49 -0.31
CA LEU A 16 13.43 -4.51 -1.34
C LEU A 16 11.92 -4.27 -1.48
N ALA A 17 11.13 -5.34 -1.35
CA ALA A 17 9.67 -5.23 -1.39
C ALA A 17 9.15 -4.45 -0.18
N ILE A 18 9.65 -4.72 1.03
CA ILE A 18 9.28 -4.00 2.27
C ILE A 18 9.63 -2.52 2.14
N GLU A 19 10.82 -2.19 1.68
CA GLU A 19 11.29 -0.80 1.54
C GLU A 19 10.49 0.00 0.50
N ARG A 20 10.09 -0.64 -0.61
CA ARG A 20 9.44 0.04 -1.74
C ARG A 20 7.93 -0.09 -1.80
N ASN A 21 7.32 -0.87 -0.92
CA ASN A 21 5.88 -1.06 -0.92
C ASN A 21 5.15 0.17 -0.37
N ARG A 22 4.36 0.82 -1.24
CA ARG A 22 3.59 2.02 -0.88
C ARG A 22 2.50 1.74 0.16
N THR A 23 1.91 0.56 0.14
CA THR A 23 0.89 0.18 1.12
C THR A 23 1.48 0.10 2.52
N LEU A 24 2.68 -0.50 2.63
CA LEU A 24 3.39 -0.58 3.90
C LEU A 24 3.85 0.81 4.40
N GLN A 25 4.31 1.67 3.48
CA GLN A 25 4.64 3.06 3.81
C GLN A 25 3.40 3.83 4.30
N ASN A 26 2.23 3.63 3.69
CA ASN A 26 0.97 4.22 4.16
C ASN A 26 0.59 3.69 5.55
N SER A 27 0.70 2.39 5.79
CA SER A 27 0.44 1.81 7.13
C SER A 27 1.38 2.38 8.19
N ALA A 28 2.63 2.70 7.85
CA ALA A 28 3.54 3.40 8.75
C ALA A 28 3.10 4.84 9.05
N LEU A 29 2.46 5.53 8.10
CA LEU A 29 1.84 6.84 8.33
C LEU A 29 0.59 6.72 9.21
N ASP A 30 -0.19 5.64 9.09
CA ASP A 30 -1.36 5.38 9.95
C ASP A 30 -0.96 5.23 11.42
N ILE A 31 0.20 4.60 11.71
CA ILE A 31 0.76 4.56 13.08
C ILE A 31 1.04 5.98 13.60
N ARG A 32 1.65 6.84 12.78
CA ARG A 32 1.92 8.23 13.15
C ARG A 32 0.62 9.02 13.36
N ALA A 33 -0.39 8.80 12.53
CA ALA A 33 -1.71 9.41 12.66
C ALA A 33 -2.41 8.96 13.95
N ALA A 34 -2.36 7.66 14.29
CA ALA A 34 -2.89 7.14 15.55
C ALA A 34 -2.18 7.73 16.78
N HIS A 35 -0.85 7.88 16.71
CA HIS A 35 -0.07 8.54 17.75
C HIS A 35 -0.48 10.02 17.91
N ALA A 36 -0.66 10.76 16.81
CA ALA A 36 -1.13 12.14 16.86
C ALA A 36 -2.55 12.25 17.44
N SER A 37 -3.44 11.32 17.09
CA SER A 37 -4.80 11.26 17.64
C SER A 37 -4.81 11.02 19.15
N LYS A 38 -3.90 10.18 19.65
CA LYS A 38 -3.71 9.98 21.09
C LYS A 38 -3.27 11.29 21.78
N TRP A 39 -2.31 12.02 21.19
CA TRP A 39 -1.88 13.32 21.71
C TRP A 39 -3.00 14.35 21.68
N ALA A 40 -3.82 14.37 20.63
CA ALA A 40 -5.00 15.23 20.56
C ALA A 40 -6.02 14.91 21.68
N ALA A 41 -6.23 13.63 21.98
CA ALA A 41 -7.09 13.24 23.09
C ALA A 41 -6.53 13.69 24.46
N ILE A 42 -5.22 13.62 24.67
CA ILE A 42 -4.54 14.13 25.86
C ILE A 42 -4.65 15.67 25.91
N ALA A 43 -4.46 16.35 24.79
CA ALA A 43 -4.55 17.80 24.72
C ALA A 43 -5.93 18.34 25.11
N ASN A 44 -6.99 17.59 24.85
CA ASN A 44 -8.36 17.95 25.29
C ASN A 44 -8.55 17.92 26.82
N MET A 45 -7.61 17.31 27.56
CA MET A 45 -7.59 17.32 29.03
C MET A 45 -6.84 18.55 29.59
N LEU A 46 -6.13 19.27 28.74
CA LEU A 46 -5.40 20.49 29.14
C LEU A 46 -6.34 21.71 29.10
N PRO A 47 -5.99 22.80 29.83
CA PRO A 47 -6.71 24.05 29.70
C PRO A 47 -6.75 24.54 28.24
N GLN A 48 -7.96 24.77 27.73
CA GLN A 48 -8.17 25.35 26.40
C GLN A 48 -8.26 26.85 26.52
N VAL A 49 -7.44 27.56 25.77
CA VAL A 49 -7.43 29.03 25.71
C VAL A 49 -7.87 29.44 24.32
N ASN A 50 -8.99 30.16 24.25
CA ASN A 50 -9.54 30.70 23.01
C ASN A 50 -9.49 32.23 23.06
N ALA A 51 -8.93 32.83 22.04
CA ALA A 51 -8.98 34.27 21.82
C ALA A 51 -9.92 34.57 20.65
N THR A 52 -10.85 35.51 20.85
CA THR A 52 -11.79 35.97 19.83
C THR A 52 -11.57 37.44 19.58
N ALA A 53 -11.77 37.87 18.35
CA ALA A 53 -11.77 39.27 17.96
C ALA A 53 -12.95 39.46 16.98
N ASP A 54 -13.97 40.16 17.45
CA ASP A 54 -15.22 40.36 16.70
C ASP A 54 -15.34 41.82 16.30
N TYR A 55 -15.52 42.08 14.99
CA TYR A 55 -15.79 43.44 14.48
C TYR A 55 -17.25 43.54 14.06
N SER A 56 -17.98 44.46 14.67
CA SER A 56 -19.37 44.74 14.38
C SER A 56 -19.55 46.14 13.80
N ASN A 57 -20.17 46.23 12.63
CA ASN A 57 -20.48 47.49 11.99
C ASN A 57 -21.96 47.50 11.55
N TYR A 58 -22.70 48.41 12.12
CA TYR A 58 -24.13 48.56 11.83
C TYR A 58 -24.44 49.46 10.62
N CYS A 59 -23.42 49.79 9.80
CA CYS A 59 -23.57 50.56 8.55
C CYS A 59 -24.34 51.85 8.69
N GLY A 60 -24.18 52.57 9.77
CA GLY A 60 -24.87 53.85 10.03
C GLY A 60 -26.31 53.68 10.54
N TYR A 61 -26.68 52.49 10.98
CA TYR A 61 -28.01 52.27 11.59
C TYR A 61 -28.18 53.14 12.84
N VAL A 62 -29.30 53.87 12.87
CA VAL A 62 -29.71 54.70 14.02
C VAL A 62 -31.00 54.10 14.60
N MET A 63 -30.89 53.73 15.89
CA MET A 63 -32.08 53.26 16.61
C MET A 63 -32.90 54.44 17.10
N ASP A 64 -34.17 54.49 16.81
CA ASP A 64 -35.11 55.49 17.35
C ASP A 64 -35.88 54.89 18.53
N PHE A 65 -35.64 55.44 19.70
CA PHE A 65 -36.32 55.00 20.91
C PHE A 65 -37.09 56.18 21.52
N SER A 66 -38.42 56.20 21.26
CA SER A 66 -39.30 57.23 21.77
C SER A 66 -38.85 58.66 21.45
N GLY A 67 -38.36 58.93 20.20
CA GLY A 67 -37.91 60.24 19.76
C GLY A 67 -36.44 60.54 20.05
N MET A 68 -35.73 59.65 20.73
CA MET A 68 -34.29 59.74 20.95
C MET A 68 -33.54 58.89 19.93
N LYS A 69 -32.71 59.51 19.11
CA LYS A 69 -31.90 58.83 18.06
C LYS A 69 -30.55 58.40 18.63
N ILE A 70 -30.33 57.13 18.69
CA ILE A 70 -29.08 56.52 19.18
C ILE A 70 -28.32 55.95 17.97
N ALA A 71 -27.20 56.61 17.61
CA ALA A 71 -26.28 56.07 16.60
C ALA A 71 -25.51 54.90 17.14
N MET A 72 -25.39 53.79 16.38
CA MET A 72 -24.59 52.64 16.72
C MET A 72 -23.24 52.72 15.99
N PRO A 73 -22.16 53.16 16.65
CA PRO A 73 -20.84 53.17 16.03
C PRO A 73 -20.32 51.77 15.82
N PRO A 74 -19.42 51.55 14.85
CA PRO A 74 -18.71 50.28 14.76
C PRO A 74 -17.82 50.08 15.99
N TYR A 75 -17.73 48.87 16.46
CA TYR A 75 -16.86 48.48 17.57
C TYR A 75 -16.12 47.18 17.29
N VAL A 76 -15.01 46.99 17.98
CA VAL A 76 -14.21 45.76 18.03
C VAL A 76 -14.28 45.24 19.45
N ASP A 77 -14.67 43.96 19.57
CA ASP A 77 -14.65 43.23 20.83
C ASP A 77 -13.52 42.20 20.85
N PHE A 78 -12.77 42.17 21.93
CA PHE A 78 -11.72 41.19 22.16
C PHE A 78 -12.06 40.35 23.38
N GLY A 79 -12.16 39.03 23.17
CA GLY A 79 -12.43 38.11 24.25
C GLY A 79 -11.30 37.10 24.41
N VAL A 80 -10.97 36.75 25.64
CA VAL A 80 -10.11 35.61 25.98
C VAL A 80 -10.91 34.71 26.92
N ASN A 81 -11.12 33.48 26.50
CA ASN A 81 -11.83 32.48 27.30
C ASN A 81 -10.93 31.29 27.59
N THR A 82 -10.83 30.91 28.86
CA THR A 82 -10.09 29.73 29.29
C THR A 82 -11.08 28.74 29.89
N SER A 83 -11.07 27.50 29.38
CA SER A 83 -11.92 26.43 29.87
C SER A 83 -11.10 25.18 30.16
N VAL A 84 -11.48 24.47 31.23
CA VAL A 84 -10.90 23.18 31.62
C VAL A 84 -12.07 22.19 31.79
N THR A 85 -12.01 21.09 31.07
CA THR A 85 -13.04 20.06 31.17
C THR A 85 -12.42 18.81 31.79
N PHE A 86 -12.99 18.36 32.91
CA PHE A 86 -12.62 17.11 33.54
C PHE A 86 -13.81 16.13 33.53
N GLY A 87 -13.52 14.87 33.15
CA GLY A 87 -14.55 13.83 33.17
C GLY A 87 -13.98 12.45 32.88
N GLY A 88 -14.57 11.41 33.39
CA GLY A 88 -14.19 10.01 33.16
C GLY A 88 -14.18 9.65 31.64
N ALA A 89 -15.06 10.29 30.86
CA ALA A 89 -15.14 10.11 29.42
C ALA A 89 -13.82 10.49 28.71
N LEU A 90 -13.13 11.54 29.17
CA LEU A 90 -11.83 11.97 28.61
C LEU A 90 -10.75 10.94 28.88
N VAL A 91 -10.71 10.36 30.09
CA VAL A 91 -9.75 9.29 30.43
C VAL A 91 -10.00 8.06 29.57
N VAL A 92 -11.26 7.69 29.37
CA VAL A 92 -11.64 6.57 28.50
C VAL A 92 -11.27 6.87 27.06
N SER A 93 -11.46 8.09 26.56
CA SER A 93 -11.07 8.45 25.19
C SER A 93 -9.56 8.29 24.94
N VAL A 94 -8.70 8.69 25.90
CA VAL A 94 -7.26 8.46 25.80
C VAL A 94 -6.94 6.95 25.75
N LYS A 95 -7.61 6.14 26.54
CA LYS A 95 -7.45 4.68 26.51
C LYS A 95 -7.88 4.06 25.19
N ILE A 96 -8.97 4.54 24.60
CA ILE A 96 -9.42 4.12 23.26
C ILE A 96 -8.34 4.46 22.22
N GLN A 97 -7.76 5.65 22.26
CA GLN A 97 -6.69 6.03 21.32
C GLN A 97 -5.39 5.23 21.54
N GLU A 98 -5.09 4.85 22.78
CA GLU A 98 -3.96 3.94 23.07
C GLU A 98 -4.17 2.56 22.43
N ILE A 99 -5.39 2.02 22.52
CA ILE A 99 -5.74 0.75 21.88
C ILE A 99 -5.71 0.88 20.35
N ALA A 100 -6.23 1.98 19.79
CA ALA A 100 -6.19 2.25 18.35
C ALA A 100 -4.76 2.32 17.82
N GLN A 101 -3.85 2.95 18.58
CA GLN A 101 -2.42 2.96 18.25
C GLN A 101 -1.84 1.54 18.20
N LYS A 102 -2.10 0.70 19.21
CA LYS A 102 -1.66 -0.71 19.22
C LYS A 102 -2.25 -1.51 18.07
N MET A 103 -3.50 -1.26 17.70
CA MET A 103 -4.12 -1.90 16.54
C MET A 103 -3.41 -1.52 15.23
N SER A 104 -3.03 -0.25 15.07
CA SER A 104 -2.26 0.21 13.90
C SER A 104 -0.88 -0.46 13.84
N ASP A 105 -0.18 -0.60 14.97
CA ASP A 105 1.11 -1.31 15.05
C ASP A 105 0.97 -2.78 14.65
N ILE A 106 -0.06 -3.47 15.15
CA ILE A 106 -0.32 -4.88 14.80
C ILE A 106 -0.70 -5.01 13.32
N SER A 107 -1.53 -4.11 12.80
CA SER A 107 -1.91 -4.10 11.38
C SER A 107 -0.71 -3.90 10.45
N PHE A 108 0.23 -3.04 10.85
CA PHE A 108 1.48 -2.86 10.12
C PHE A 108 2.31 -4.15 10.09
N GLN A 109 2.54 -4.78 11.24
CA GLN A 109 3.28 -6.05 11.33
C GLN A 109 2.60 -7.16 10.51
N GLN A 110 1.27 -7.25 10.56
CA GLN A 110 0.52 -8.20 9.74
C GLN A 110 0.70 -7.94 8.24
N SER A 111 0.65 -6.68 7.82
CA SER A 111 0.87 -6.29 6.42
C SER A 111 2.29 -6.61 5.95
N GLU A 112 3.29 -6.41 6.81
CA GLU A 112 4.69 -6.75 6.54
C GLU A 112 4.88 -8.26 6.35
N LEU A 113 4.30 -9.07 7.24
CA LEU A 113 4.33 -10.54 7.14
C LEU A 113 3.63 -11.03 5.87
N GLN A 114 2.44 -10.50 5.57
CA GLN A 114 1.71 -10.86 4.35
C GLN A 114 2.50 -10.51 3.09
N LEU A 115 3.14 -9.34 3.05
CA LEU A 115 3.98 -8.94 1.93
C LEU A 115 5.18 -9.89 1.78
N SER A 116 5.84 -10.23 2.87
CA SER A 116 6.98 -11.17 2.89
C SER A 116 6.59 -12.55 2.35
N GLU A 117 5.45 -13.10 2.78
CA GLU A 117 4.94 -14.38 2.28
C GLU A 117 4.51 -14.31 0.80
N GLN A 118 3.96 -13.21 0.38
CA GLN A 118 3.59 -12.99 -1.02
C GLN A 118 4.82 -12.94 -1.92
N VAL A 119 5.87 -12.22 -1.52
CA VAL A 119 7.15 -12.16 -2.24
C VAL A 119 7.78 -13.55 -2.33
N LYS A 120 7.79 -14.30 -1.22
CA LYS A 120 8.29 -15.67 -1.17
C LYS A 120 7.58 -16.58 -2.18
N THR A 121 6.26 -16.52 -2.21
CA THR A 121 5.45 -17.30 -3.15
C THR A 121 5.78 -16.94 -4.61
N LEU A 122 5.87 -15.65 -4.93
CA LEU A 122 6.21 -15.17 -6.27
C LEU A 122 7.64 -15.54 -6.68
N TYR A 123 8.58 -15.47 -5.74
CA TYR A 123 9.98 -15.84 -5.97
C TYR A 123 10.11 -17.32 -6.35
N PHE A 124 9.50 -18.23 -5.57
CA PHE A 124 9.52 -19.64 -5.90
C PHE A 124 8.74 -19.97 -7.18
N SER A 125 7.64 -19.27 -7.45
CA SER A 125 6.91 -19.42 -8.72
C SER A 125 7.80 -19.02 -9.91
N ALA A 126 8.58 -17.96 -9.78
CA ALA A 126 9.52 -17.53 -10.83
C ALA A 126 10.63 -18.58 -11.06
N LEU A 127 11.21 -19.12 -9.98
CA LEU A 127 12.23 -20.17 -10.06
C LEU A 127 11.68 -21.45 -10.73
N ILE A 128 10.48 -21.88 -10.33
CA ILE A 128 9.82 -23.05 -10.95
C ILE A 128 9.57 -22.79 -12.43
N SER A 129 9.09 -21.59 -12.78
CA SER A 129 8.85 -21.23 -14.20
C SER A 129 10.14 -21.26 -15.01
N GLN A 130 11.24 -20.79 -14.45
CA GLN A 130 12.56 -20.86 -15.09
C GLN A 130 13.02 -22.30 -15.33
N GLU A 131 12.83 -23.18 -14.35
CA GLU A 131 13.18 -24.59 -14.46
C GLU A 131 12.28 -25.32 -15.49
N VAL A 132 10.98 -24.99 -15.50
CA VAL A 132 10.04 -25.53 -16.51
C VAL A 132 10.46 -25.15 -17.93
N VAL A 133 10.86 -23.89 -18.15
CA VAL A 133 11.36 -23.44 -19.46
C VAL A 133 12.64 -24.20 -19.84
N SER A 134 13.55 -24.40 -18.90
CA SER A 134 14.78 -25.19 -19.13
C SER A 134 14.46 -26.64 -19.52
N LEU A 135 13.52 -27.26 -18.81
CA LEU A 135 13.07 -28.61 -19.08
C LEU A 135 12.39 -28.73 -20.46
N LEU A 136 11.54 -27.77 -20.82
CA LEU A 136 10.87 -27.74 -22.12
C LEU A 136 11.88 -27.60 -23.27
N ASN A 137 12.90 -26.74 -23.11
CA ASN A 137 13.97 -26.58 -24.10
C ASN A 137 14.78 -27.88 -24.27
N ALA A 138 15.14 -28.56 -23.19
CA ALA A 138 15.83 -29.86 -23.26
C ALA A 138 14.98 -30.93 -23.93
N ASN A 139 13.67 -30.93 -23.66
CA ASN A 139 12.70 -31.84 -24.28
C ASN A 139 12.58 -31.57 -25.78
N LEU A 140 12.46 -30.30 -26.16
CA LEU A 140 12.41 -29.89 -27.57
C LEU A 140 13.68 -30.29 -28.33
N GLU A 141 14.86 -30.12 -27.73
CA GLU A 141 16.13 -30.57 -28.30
C GLU A 141 16.13 -32.10 -28.53
N SER A 142 15.64 -32.86 -27.56
CA SER A 142 15.53 -34.32 -27.64
C SER A 142 14.59 -34.75 -28.76
N ILE A 143 13.44 -34.10 -28.90
CA ILE A 143 12.46 -34.40 -29.98
C ILE A 143 13.06 -34.01 -31.33
N ASN A 144 13.75 -32.90 -31.47
CA ASN A 144 14.42 -32.52 -32.70
C ASN A 144 15.50 -33.52 -33.10
N ARG A 145 16.30 -34.03 -32.18
CA ARG A 145 17.27 -35.10 -32.44
C ARG A 145 16.57 -36.39 -32.89
N LEU A 146 15.46 -36.76 -32.26
CA LEU A 146 14.67 -37.92 -32.65
C LEU A 146 14.08 -37.77 -34.05
N HIS A 147 13.60 -36.57 -34.40
CA HIS A 147 13.13 -36.24 -35.75
C HIS A 147 14.23 -36.43 -36.79
N GLU A 148 15.46 -35.90 -36.57
CA GLU A 148 16.61 -36.06 -37.46
C GLU A 148 17.00 -37.54 -37.65
N MET A 149 16.98 -38.32 -36.56
CA MET A 149 17.29 -39.76 -36.63
C MET A 149 16.20 -40.51 -37.40
N THR A 150 14.93 -40.16 -37.24
CA THR A 150 13.82 -40.75 -37.96
C THR A 150 13.86 -40.44 -39.44
N LEU A 151 14.19 -39.19 -39.82
CA LEU A 151 14.39 -38.80 -41.22
C LEU A 151 15.51 -39.64 -41.90
N LYS A 152 16.66 -39.82 -41.21
CA LYS A 152 17.70 -40.72 -41.72
C LYS A 152 17.23 -42.16 -41.86
N SER A 153 16.36 -42.65 -40.98
CA SER A 153 15.79 -43.97 -41.08
C SER A 153 14.78 -44.10 -42.22
N VAL A 154 14.08 -43.05 -42.58
CA VAL A 154 13.22 -42.96 -43.76
C VAL A 154 14.06 -43.00 -45.05
N GLU A 155 15.17 -42.23 -45.10
CA GLU A 155 16.08 -42.24 -46.26
C GLU A 155 16.66 -43.63 -46.58
N VAL A 156 16.90 -44.44 -45.54
CA VAL A 156 17.43 -45.83 -45.70
C VAL A 156 16.31 -46.85 -45.91
N GLY A 157 15.03 -46.40 -45.90
CA GLY A 157 13.86 -47.25 -46.13
C GLY A 157 13.44 -48.13 -44.91
N VAL A 158 13.90 -47.80 -43.72
CA VAL A 158 13.62 -48.52 -42.47
C VAL A 158 12.38 -47.97 -41.74
N ALA A 159 12.04 -46.71 -41.96
CA ALA A 159 10.88 -46.02 -41.35
C ALA A 159 9.98 -45.37 -42.40
N GLU A 160 8.74 -45.12 -42.09
CA GLU A 160 7.76 -44.42 -42.92
C GLU A 160 7.85 -42.90 -42.69
N GLN A 161 7.61 -42.08 -43.74
CA GLN A 161 7.58 -40.62 -43.67
C GLN A 161 6.58 -40.11 -42.62
N THR A 162 5.44 -40.80 -42.44
CA THR A 162 4.43 -40.47 -41.45
C THR A 162 4.95 -40.44 -40.00
N ALA A 163 5.95 -41.28 -39.68
CA ALA A 163 6.60 -41.28 -38.38
C ALA A 163 7.42 -40.00 -38.11
N ALA A 164 8.14 -39.51 -39.14
CA ALA A 164 8.87 -38.25 -39.04
C ALA A 164 7.93 -37.04 -38.87
N ASP A 165 6.85 -37.01 -39.64
CA ASP A 165 5.83 -35.97 -39.61
C ASP A 165 5.13 -35.88 -38.24
N GLN A 166 4.84 -37.03 -37.61
CA GLN A 166 4.25 -37.09 -36.25
C GLN A 166 5.18 -36.48 -35.20
N ILE A 167 6.47 -36.76 -35.27
CA ILE A 167 7.47 -36.20 -34.35
C ILE A 167 7.58 -34.69 -34.57
N MET A 168 7.52 -34.21 -35.81
CA MET A 168 7.54 -32.77 -36.11
C MET A 168 6.31 -32.06 -35.54
N VAL A 169 5.12 -32.63 -35.63
CA VAL A 169 3.90 -32.11 -35.00
C VAL A 169 4.04 -32.05 -33.49
N GLN A 170 4.66 -33.05 -32.87
CA GLN A 170 4.91 -33.07 -31.44
C GLN A 170 5.90 -31.97 -31.01
N ALA A 171 6.95 -31.69 -31.81
CA ALA A 171 7.87 -30.56 -31.57
C ALA A 171 7.14 -29.21 -31.66
N ALA A 172 6.27 -29.04 -32.66
CA ALA A 172 5.50 -27.81 -32.86
C ALA A 172 4.46 -27.55 -31.76
N THR A 173 4.00 -28.58 -31.04
CA THR A 173 3.08 -28.39 -29.90
C THR A 173 3.80 -27.99 -28.60
N LEU A 174 5.12 -28.12 -28.53
CA LEU A 174 5.94 -27.78 -27.38
C LEU A 174 6.65 -26.43 -27.52
N SER A 175 6.70 -25.88 -28.72
CA SER A 175 7.30 -24.57 -29.02
C SER A 175 6.28 -23.42 -28.86
#